data_675d33ddc48245022f2fb7362ea940cb
#
_entry.id   675d33ddc48245022f2fb7362ea940cb
#
_cell.length_a   1.000
_cell.length_b   1.000
_cell.length_c   1.000
_cell.angle_alpha   90.00
_cell.angle_beta   90.00
_cell.angle_gamma   90.00
#
_symmetry.space_group_name_H-M   'P 1'
#
loop_
_entity.id
_entity.type
_entity.pdbx_description
1 polymer ?
#
loop_
_entity_poly.entity_id
_entity_poly.type
_entity_poly.pdbx_seq_one_letter_code
_entity_poly.pdbx_strand_id
1 'polypeptide(L)'
;MTTELEALLRGLNCALHDNIRADTGLFDTEEQGPSPSDHYGHTAATLALATGSHEQWVRGRQALRAWLDTDAHRIGHLPFNRLMLLLTRSVLSSNDADAAGKLMLEEGLRRCTLRRTYPSNNWSLLAQTCRLIEAEPARREAEADRLCALFERWTTAKGAFIDFPSRPRESFSTPLAYHHKALFLAALACWFHDDPRLACHARRLLDWLVHCWDSAGYAGGFGRSTHSLFGDGCLIAALVLMGVEHGDGDEPVRALCNRLDAQRRSDGFLWLNPAGHESGTASWDSYMHLSVYNAWAAAVAGTAIHLRKTRPIPASLENTRWTASQHGLFHDEEAGLACLRTAEGHNVLISTRGQPPQSFSRTEADFRYAGGTIVHLRISDGPPLIPPPVRVARSELMEHPSVAGWTPVFRTSGETLVLDQFSSVSIGQEGSSLEVKLKGTARALFRRTPNTLLERLVATVDWRLLRGLLGRRAALTRSPSVRVSGALTLTLTPETDGASITRLTVLDTQIPTERLNPSGHSRMLAGDQLDTHPFEDGNACIRLRSSLPGGAGCTQKGHDARPGAAPQRLDECLRVSIPR
;
A
#
# COMPACT_ATOMS: atom_id res chain seq x y z
N MET A 1 17.30 17.21 11.56
CA MET A 1 17.23 16.66 10.19
C MET A 1 18.43 15.76 9.99
N THR A 2 18.25 14.56 9.46
CA THR A 2 19.31 13.58 9.30
C THR A 2 20.14 13.84 8.02
N THR A 3 21.44 13.56 8.07
CA THR A 3 22.35 13.65 6.92
C THR A 3 21.93 12.72 5.80
N GLU A 4 21.35 11.56 6.15
CA GLU A 4 20.87 10.54 5.22
C GLU A 4 19.70 11.07 4.37
N LEU A 5 18.77 11.79 4.97
CA LEU A 5 17.63 12.39 4.24
C LEU A 5 18.11 13.46 3.25
N GLU A 6 19.06 14.31 3.66
CA GLU A 6 19.64 15.31 2.75
C GLU A 6 20.42 14.65 1.60
N ALA A 7 21.13 13.55 1.87
CA ALA A 7 21.83 12.78 0.84
C ALA A 7 20.86 12.11 -0.14
N LEU A 8 19.81 11.46 0.38
CA LEU A 8 18.76 10.83 -0.43
C LEU A 8 18.11 11.83 -1.39
N LEU A 9 17.73 13.01 -0.87
CA LEU A 9 17.09 14.06 -1.67
C LEU A 9 18.04 14.68 -2.70
N ARG A 10 19.30 14.91 -2.35
CA ARG A 10 20.28 15.36 -3.35
C ARG A 10 20.40 14.38 -4.50
N GLY A 11 20.50 13.07 -4.20
CA GLY A 11 20.54 12.04 -5.24
C GLY A 11 19.30 12.03 -6.13
N LEU A 12 18.10 12.11 -5.53
CA LEU A 12 16.85 12.18 -6.29
C LEU A 12 16.73 13.45 -7.14
N ASN A 13 17.11 14.61 -6.58
CA ASN A 13 17.07 15.87 -7.32
C ASN A 13 18.07 15.89 -8.47
N CYS A 14 19.26 15.28 -8.32
CA CYS A 14 20.20 15.09 -9.42
C CYS A 14 19.59 14.19 -10.50
N ALA A 15 19.03 13.03 -10.13
CA ALA A 15 18.40 12.14 -11.09
C ALA A 15 17.24 12.81 -11.84
N LEU A 16 16.40 13.58 -11.14
CA LEU A 16 15.33 14.36 -11.77
C LEU A 16 15.87 15.42 -12.72
N HIS A 17 16.86 16.18 -12.29
CA HIS A 17 17.52 17.21 -13.10
C HIS A 17 18.06 16.63 -14.41
N ASP A 18 18.76 15.51 -14.34
CA ASP A 18 19.43 14.87 -15.49
C ASP A 18 18.42 14.22 -16.46
N ASN A 19 17.23 13.85 -15.96
CA ASN A 19 16.17 13.25 -16.75
C ASN A 19 15.08 14.24 -17.20
N ILE A 20 15.28 15.57 -17.06
CA ILE A 20 14.42 16.55 -17.71
C ILE A 20 14.98 16.90 -19.10
N ARG A 21 14.15 16.72 -20.11
CA ARG A 21 14.42 17.06 -21.51
C ARG A 21 13.68 18.34 -21.90
N ALA A 22 14.30 19.13 -22.77
CA ALA A 22 13.74 20.44 -23.15
C ALA A 22 12.41 20.36 -23.88
N ASP A 23 12.20 19.30 -24.67
CA ASP A 23 11.05 19.07 -25.53
C ASP A 23 9.91 18.28 -24.85
N THR A 24 10.26 17.31 -24.01
CA THR A 24 9.29 16.34 -23.46
C THR A 24 9.14 16.42 -21.94
N GLY A 25 9.91 17.26 -21.27
CA GLY A 25 9.90 17.38 -19.81
C GLY A 25 10.51 16.20 -19.11
N LEU A 26 9.89 15.71 -18.02
CA LEU A 26 10.39 14.58 -17.27
C LEU A 26 10.35 13.30 -18.10
N PHE A 27 11.48 12.61 -18.18
CA PHE A 27 11.64 11.34 -18.90
C PHE A 27 11.60 10.16 -17.94
N ASP A 28 10.87 9.11 -18.32
CA ASP A 28 10.83 7.84 -17.60
C ASP A 28 11.84 6.87 -18.21
N THR A 29 12.86 6.53 -17.44
CA THR A 29 13.95 5.66 -17.91
C THR A 29 13.56 4.18 -18.00
N GLU A 30 12.49 3.77 -17.32
CA GLU A 30 11.95 2.41 -17.43
C GLU A 30 11.12 2.25 -18.69
N GLU A 31 10.23 3.21 -18.95
CA GLU A 31 9.35 3.20 -20.12
C GLU A 31 10.02 3.74 -21.39
N GLN A 32 11.25 4.27 -21.27
CA GLN A 32 12.01 4.89 -22.37
C GLN A 32 11.21 5.96 -23.11
N GLY A 33 10.45 6.76 -22.35
CA GLY A 33 9.56 7.79 -22.90
C GLY A 33 9.33 8.96 -21.93
N PRO A 34 8.53 9.95 -22.35
CA PRO A 34 8.13 11.02 -21.46
C PRO A 34 7.25 10.49 -20.31
N SER A 35 7.42 11.03 -19.11
CA SER A 35 6.56 10.74 -17.98
C SER A 35 5.08 10.99 -18.36
N PRO A 36 4.14 10.10 -18.00
CA PRO A 36 2.76 10.21 -18.47
C PRO A 36 2.07 11.47 -17.96
N SER A 37 1.45 12.22 -18.88
CA SER A 37 0.76 13.50 -18.59
C SER A 37 -0.56 13.32 -17.83
N ASP A 38 -1.14 12.12 -17.83
CA ASP A 38 -2.30 11.76 -17.03
C ASP A 38 -1.95 11.45 -15.55
N HIS A 39 -0.67 11.52 -15.20
CA HIS A 39 -0.13 11.45 -13.85
C HIS A 39 0.40 12.82 -13.40
N TYR A 40 1.19 12.82 -12.33
CA TYR A 40 1.70 14.03 -11.66
C TYR A 40 3.24 14.13 -11.64
N GLY A 41 3.93 13.35 -12.46
CA GLY A 41 5.40 13.32 -12.49
C GLY A 41 6.04 14.66 -12.80
N HIS A 42 5.55 15.35 -13.84
CA HIS A 42 6.08 16.65 -14.25
C HIS A 42 5.92 17.72 -13.15
N THR A 43 4.74 17.86 -12.57
CA THR A 43 4.47 18.86 -11.52
C THR A 43 5.18 18.52 -10.22
N ALA A 44 5.35 17.23 -9.90
CA ALA A 44 6.14 16.80 -8.77
C ALA A 44 7.63 17.07 -8.97
N ALA A 45 8.19 16.80 -10.16
CA ALA A 45 9.56 17.16 -10.49
C ALA A 45 9.79 18.69 -10.43
N THR A 46 8.81 19.46 -10.89
CA THR A 46 8.83 20.93 -10.77
C THR A 46 8.97 21.37 -9.31
N LEU A 47 8.15 20.80 -8.42
CA LEU A 47 8.20 21.11 -6.98
C LEU A 47 9.51 20.64 -6.34
N ALA A 48 9.95 19.40 -6.61
CA ALA A 48 11.19 18.87 -6.07
C ALA A 48 12.39 19.78 -6.38
N LEU A 49 12.49 20.20 -7.64
CA LEU A 49 13.57 21.06 -8.11
C LEU A 49 13.42 22.52 -7.64
N ALA A 50 12.21 23.00 -7.37
CA ALA A 50 11.98 24.31 -6.77
C ALA A 50 12.48 24.41 -5.31
N THR A 51 12.61 23.30 -4.60
CA THR A 51 13.18 23.27 -3.24
C THR A 51 14.71 23.31 -3.22
N GLY A 52 15.35 23.20 -4.38
CA GLY A 52 16.80 23.14 -4.54
C GLY A 52 17.43 24.46 -4.96
N SER A 53 18.48 24.40 -5.81
CA SER A 53 19.20 25.56 -6.33
C SER A 53 18.41 26.30 -7.43
N HIS A 54 18.87 27.51 -7.75
CA HIS A 54 18.31 28.27 -8.89
C HIS A 54 18.42 27.48 -10.22
N GLU A 55 19.53 26.80 -10.46
CA GLU A 55 19.72 25.97 -11.65
C GLU A 55 18.70 24.83 -11.71
N GLN A 56 18.46 24.14 -10.58
CA GLN A 56 17.43 23.13 -10.48
C GLN A 56 16.03 23.70 -10.73
N TRP A 57 15.73 24.89 -10.23
CA TRP A 57 14.47 25.56 -10.53
C TRP A 57 14.29 25.83 -12.03
N VAL A 58 15.34 26.24 -12.76
CA VAL A 58 15.28 26.42 -14.22
C VAL A 58 14.89 25.12 -14.91
N ARG A 59 15.42 23.98 -14.49
CA ARG A 59 15.01 22.66 -14.97
C ARG A 59 13.58 22.31 -14.58
N GLY A 60 13.17 22.58 -13.33
CA GLY A 60 11.79 22.38 -12.88
C GLY A 60 10.77 23.15 -13.75
N ARG A 61 11.10 24.38 -14.16
CA ARG A 61 10.27 25.14 -15.11
C ARG A 61 10.17 24.51 -16.50
N GLN A 62 11.24 23.84 -16.97
CA GLN A 62 11.16 23.11 -18.24
C GLN A 62 10.19 21.94 -18.15
N ALA A 63 10.20 21.18 -17.04
CA ALA A 63 9.22 20.12 -16.79
C ALA A 63 7.79 20.67 -16.76
N LEU A 64 7.57 21.80 -16.08
CA LEU A 64 6.25 22.45 -16.02
C LEU A 64 5.78 22.93 -17.40
N ARG A 65 6.68 23.52 -18.20
CA ARG A 65 6.36 23.98 -19.57
C ARG A 65 5.93 22.81 -20.44
N ALA A 66 6.73 21.74 -20.50
CA ALA A 66 6.42 20.56 -21.29
C ALA A 66 5.06 19.95 -20.90
N TRP A 67 4.73 19.92 -19.60
CA TRP A 67 3.41 19.48 -19.12
C TRP A 67 2.29 20.43 -19.55
N LEU A 68 2.50 21.74 -19.52
CA LEU A 68 1.52 22.73 -20.00
C LEU A 68 1.32 22.69 -21.52
N ASP A 69 2.34 22.28 -22.27
CA ASP A 69 2.25 22.12 -23.73
C ASP A 69 1.47 20.86 -24.14
N THR A 70 1.15 19.97 -23.20
CA THR A 70 0.26 18.83 -23.47
C THR A 70 -1.20 19.26 -23.59
N ASP A 71 -1.99 18.51 -24.37
CA ASP A 71 -3.42 18.75 -24.48
C ASP A 71 -4.12 18.68 -23.12
N ALA A 72 -4.93 19.68 -22.80
CA ALA A 72 -5.58 19.77 -21.49
C ALA A 72 -6.42 18.52 -21.12
N HIS A 73 -7.00 17.83 -22.12
CA HIS A 73 -7.79 16.62 -21.90
C HIS A 73 -6.95 15.38 -21.52
N ARG A 74 -5.63 15.42 -21.73
CA ARG A 74 -4.69 14.36 -21.33
C ARG A 74 -4.19 14.52 -19.90
N ILE A 75 -4.42 15.67 -19.27
CA ILE A 75 -4.01 15.94 -17.90
C ILE A 75 -4.94 15.18 -16.96
N GLY A 76 -4.38 14.19 -16.27
CA GLY A 76 -5.07 13.40 -15.26
C GLY A 76 -4.66 13.77 -13.84
N HIS A 77 -5.09 12.96 -12.85
CA HIS A 77 -4.72 13.11 -11.44
C HIS A 77 -4.79 14.55 -10.90
N LEU A 78 -5.84 15.30 -11.30
CA LEU A 78 -5.96 16.76 -11.08
C LEU A 78 -5.69 17.21 -9.64
N PRO A 79 -6.16 16.52 -8.56
CA PRO A 79 -5.86 16.94 -7.20
C PRO A 79 -4.36 16.80 -6.85
N PHE A 80 -3.67 15.82 -7.41
CA PHE A 80 -2.23 15.62 -7.21
C PHE A 80 -1.44 16.74 -7.88
N ASN A 81 -1.71 16.99 -9.16
CA ASN A 81 -1.10 18.09 -9.88
C ASN A 81 -1.35 19.41 -9.18
N ARG A 82 -2.59 19.67 -8.72
CA ARG A 82 -2.92 20.89 -8.01
C ARG A 82 -2.14 21.04 -6.71
N LEU A 83 -2.01 19.98 -5.91
CA LEU A 83 -1.20 20.03 -4.68
C LEU A 83 0.25 20.40 -5.00
N MET A 84 0.87 19.75 -5.98
CA MET A 84 2.25 20.05 -6.37
C MET A 84 2.42 21.51 -6.78
N LEU A 85 1.52 22.05 -7.58
CA LEU A 85 1.54 23.47 -8.03
C LEU A 85 1.35 24.45 -6.87
N LEU A 86 0.45 24.16 -5.92
CA LEU A 86 0.22 24.99 -4.74
C LEU A 86 1.45 25.02 -3.83
N LEU A 87 2.06 23.88 -3.61
CA LEU A 87 3.28 23.78 -2.82
C LEU A 87 4.45 24.47 -3.53
N THR A 88 4.60 24.33 -4.85
CA THR A 88 5.60 25.06 -5.64
C THR A 88 5.40 26.58 -5.47
N ARG A 89 4.17 27.07 -5.59
CA ARG A 89 3.85 28.48 -5.34
C ARG A 89 4.24 28.93 -3.92
N SER A 90 4.00 28.09 -2.91
CA SER A 90 4.36 28.38 -1.53
C SER A 90 5.89 28.41 -1.29
N VAL A 91 6.63 27.53 -1.93
CA VAL A 91 8.10 27.48 -1.86
C VAL A 91 8.71 28.72 -2.53
N LEU A 92 8.21 29.11 -3.68
CA LEU A 92 8.74 30.25 -4.45
C LEU A 92 8.30 31.62 -3.93
N SER A 93 7.21 31.69 -3.12
CA SER A 93 6.77 32.97 -2.54
C SER A 93 7.74 33.57 -1.54
N SER A 94 8.68 32.78 -1.04
CA SER A 94 9.77 33.24 -0.16
C SER A 94 11.00 33.76 -0.92
N ASN A 95 11.05 33.58 -2.25
CA ASN A 95 12.11 34.08 -3.12
C ASN A 95 11.52 35.03 -4.17
N ASP A 96 12.30 36.00 -4.67
CA ASP A 96 11.93 36.84 -5.82
C ASP A 96 11.75 35.99 -7.08
N ALA A 97 10.55 35.40 -7.18
CA ALA A 97 10.25 34.46 -8.23
C ALA A 97 10.14 35.19 -9.58
N ASP A 98 10.81 34.62 -10.53
CA ASP A 98 10.68 34.88 -11.94
C ASP A 98 9.18 34.97 -12.36
N ALA A 99 8.82 36.11 -12.95
CA ALA A 99 7.45 36.41 -13.37
C ALA A 99 6.88 35.33 -14.33
N ALA A 100 7.73 34.77 -15.19
CA ALA A 100 7.33 33.72 -16.12
C ALA A 100 6.94 32.43 -15.40
N GLY A 101 7.69 32.02 -14.38
CA GLY A 101 7.36 30.87 -13.54
C GLY A 101 6.03 31.05 -12.81
N LYS A 102 5.73 32.24 -12.28
CA LYS A 102 4.44 32.57 -11.66
C LYS A 102 3.27 32.42 -12.64
N LEU A 103 3.39 32.94 -13.86
CA LEU A 103 2.35 32.80 -14.88
C LEU A 103 2.09 31.35 -15.27
N MET A 104 3.14 30.53 -15.37
CA MET A 104 3.03 29.10 -15.65
C MET A 104 2.30 28.36 -14.51
N LEU A 105 2.60 28.67 -13.26
CA LEU A 105 1.92 28.07 -12.10
C LEU A 105 0.44 28.42 -12.07
N GLU A 106 0.07 29.69 -12.32
CA GLU A 106 -1.34 30.11 -12.38
C GLU A 106 -2.09 29.43 -13.52
N GLU A 107 -1.47 29.27 -14.70
CA GLU A 107 -2.04 28.51 -15.80
C GLU A 107 -2.26 27.03 -15.41
N GLY A 108 -1.28 26.40 -14.79
CA GLY A 108 -1.40 25.02 -14.30
C GLY A 108 -2.52 24.86 -13.28
N LEU A 109 -2.61 25.76 -12.30
CA LEU A 109 -3.68 25.77 -11.30
C LEU A 109 -5.06 25.94 -11.95
N ARG A 110 -5.18 26.77 -12.96
CA ARG A 110 -6.43 26.97 -13.71
C ARG A 110 -6.88 25.70 -14.44
N ARG A 111 -5.94 24.89 -14.95
CA ARG A 111 -6.24 23.59 -15.60
C ARG A 111 -6.62 22.50 -14.60
N CYS A 112 -6.13 22.53 -13.38
CA CYS A 112 -6.34 21.52 -12.36
C CYS A 112 -7.58 21.78 -11.50
N THR A 113 -8.77 21.77 -12.09
CA THR A 113 -10.02 22.02 -11.37
C THR A 113 -10.37 20.87 -10.43
N LEU A 114 -10.79 21.18 -9.20
CA LEU A 114 -11.20 20.20 -8.22
C LEU A 114 -12.68 19.82 -8.38
N ARG A 115 -12.96 18.51 -8.40
CA ARG A 115 -14.32 17.98 -8.40
C ARG A 115 -14.90 17.96 -6.99
N ARG A 116 -16.23 17.93 -6.89
CA ARG A 116 -16.94 17.83 -5.62
C ARG A 116 -16.75 16.46 -4.95
N THR A 117 -16.67 15.39 -5.75
CA THR A 117 -16.55 13.99 -5.27
C THR A 117 -15.51 13.24 -6.06
N TYR A 118 -14.85 12.30 -5.42
CA TYR A 118 -13.85 11.41 -6.00
C TYR A 118 -14.17 9.94 -5.70
N PRO A 119 -13.63 9.00 -6.49
CA PRO A 119 -13.94 7.56 -6.32
C PRO A 119 -13.32 6.93 -5.08
N SER A 120 -12.26 7.54 -4.51
CA SER A 120 -11.59 7.05 -3.30
C SER A 120 -11.45 8.14 -2.24
N ASN A 121 -11.31 7.73 -1.00
CA ASN A 121 -11.21 8.64 0.14
C ASN A 121 -9.89 9.42 0.10
N ASN A 122 -8.79 8.77 -0.29
CA ASN A 122 -7.49 9.44 -0.38
C ASN A 122 -7.48 10.60 -1.38
N TRP A 123 -8.22 10.51 -2.51
CA TRP A 123 -8.37 11.61 -3.46
C TRP A 123 -9.21 12.74 -2.88
N SER A 124 -10.24 12.40 -2.12
CA SER A 124 -11.11 13.39 -1.49
C SER A 124 -10.37 14.16 -0.39
N LEU A 125 -9.55 13.48 0.43
CA LEU A 125 -8.67 14.15 1.40
C LEU A 125 -7.70 15.09 0.72
N LEU A 126 -7.03 14.62 -0.33
CA LEU A 126 -6.09 15.42 -1.10
C LEU A 126 -6.74 16.68 -1.68
N ALA A 127 -7.91 16.55 -2.29
CA ALA A 127 -8.64 17.67 -2.85
C ALA A 127 -9.10 18.66 -1.76
N GLN A 128 -9.49 18.16 -0.59
CA GLN A 128 -9.89 19.01 0.54
C GLN A 128 -8.68 19.73 1.15
N THR A 129 -7.53 19.08 1.23
CA THR A 129 -6.27 19.73 1.64
C THR A 129 -5.88 20.84 0.67
N CYS A 130 -6.03 20.64 -0.65
CA CYS A 130 -5.83 21.71 -1.63
C CYS A 130 -6.75 22.91 -1.37
N ARG A 131 -8.04 22.67 -1.08
CA ARG A 131 -8.99 23.76 -0.75
C ARG A 131 -8.58 24.53 0.49
N LEU A 132 -8.10 23.84 1.53
CA LEU A 132 -7.60 24.49 2.74
C LEU A 132 -6.38 25.37 2.45
N ILE A 133 -5.41 24.86 1.66
CA ILE A 133 -4.19 25.62 1.30
C ILE A 133 -4.52 26.88 0.50
N GLU A 134 -5.51 26.80 -0.39
CA GLU A 134 -5.91 27.91 -1.25
C GLU A 134 -6.87 28.91 -0.61
N ALA A 135 -7.50 28.50 0.49
CA ALA A 135 -8.58 29.28 1.10
C ALA A 135 -8.08 30.64 1.58
N GLU A 136 -8.85 31.69 1.28
CA GLU A 136 -8.71 32.98 1.90
C GLU A 136 -8.83 32.88 3.43
N PRO A 137 -8.14 33.71 4.21
CA PRO A 137 -8.13 33.61 5.68
C PRO A 137 -9.51 33.43 6.31
N ALA A 138 -10.51 34.15 5.82
CA ALA A 138 -11.89 34.10 6.32
C ALA A 138 -12.61 32.76 6.05
N ARG A 139 -12.10 31.92 5.13
CA ARG A 139 -12.69 30.62 4.78
C ARG A 139 -11.90 29.43 5.28
N ARG A 140 -10.67 29.63 5.79
CA ARG A 140 -9.78 28.54 6.21
C ARG A 140 -10.40 27.66 7.28
N GLU A 141 -11.02 28.25 8.28
CA GLU A 141 -11.70 27.52 9.35
C GLU A 141 -12.77 26.56 8.79
N ALA A 142 -13.62 27.03 7.87
CA ALA A 142 -14.64 26.19 7.25
C ALA A 142 -14.05 25.06 6.38
N GLU A 143 -12.90 25.26 5.74
CA GLU A 143 -12.23 24.19 4.99
C GLU A 143 -11.50 23.21 5.93
N ALA A 144 -10.99 23.68 7.08
CA ALA A 144 -10.45 22.83 8.14
C ALA A 144 -11.54 21.95 8.76
N ASP A 145 -12.72 22.50 9.08
CA ASP A 145 -13.87 21.74 9.57
C ASP A 145 -14.24 20.59 8.63
N ARG A 146 -14.28 20.87 7.33
CA ARG A 146 -14.56 19.84 6.31
C ARG A 146 -13.49 18.78 6.26
N LEU A 147 -12.22 19.16 6.37
CA LEU A 147 -11.10 18.23 6.37
C LEU A 147 -11.11 17.34 7.62
N CYS A 148 -11.33 17.91 8.81
CA CYS A 148 -11.50 17.16 10.06
C CYS A 148 -12.65 16.16 9.96
N ALA A 149 -13.82 16.58 9.45
CA ALA A 149 -14.96 15.70 9.26
C ALA A 149 -14.68 14.52 8.31
N LEU A 150 -13.81 14.69 7.29
CA LEU A 150 -13.38 13.61 6.44
C LEU A 150 -12.44 12.65 7.17
N PHE A 151 -11.48 13.14 7.94
CA PHE A 151 -10.61 12.30 8.75
C PHE A 151 -11.43 11.49 9.77
N GLU A 152 -12.35 12.12 10.47
CA GLU A 152 -13.20 11.46 11.46
C GLU A 152 -14.03 10.35 10.85
N ARG A 153 -14.58 10.60 9.66
CA ARG A 153 -15.39 9.62 8.91
C ARG A 153 -14.61 8.42 8.39
N TRP A 154 -13.33 8.61 8.03
CA TRP A 154 -12.55 7.62 7.31
C TRP A 154 -11.37 7.08 8.12
N THR A 155 -11.36 7.27 9.40
CA THR A 155 -10.38 6.70 10.33
C THR A 155 -11.08 5.72 11.26
N THR A 156 -10.50 4.52 11.45
CA THR A 156 -11.02 3.52 12.38
C THR A 156 -11.01 4.04 13.82
N ALA A 157 -11.71 3.35 14.71
CA ALA A 157 -11.67 3.69 16.14
C ALA A 157 -10.23 3.68 16.70
N LYS A 158 -9.35 2.82 16.15
CA LYS A 158 -7.94 2.69 16.56
C LYS A 158 -6.96 3.60 15.80
N GLY A 159 -7.39 4.27 14.73
CA GLY A 159 -6.56 5.24 14.03
C GLY A 159 -6.13 4.88 12.61
N ALA A 160 -6.50 3.73 12.05
CA ALA A 160 -6.19 3.40 10.66
C ALA A 160 -7.00 4.23 9.68
N PHE A 161 -6.38 4.72 8.62
CA PHE A 161 -7.11 5.37 7.52
C PHE A 161 -7.73 4.34 6.59
N ILE A 162 -9.00 4.54 6.22
CA ILE A 162 -9.77 3.68 5.31
C ILE A 162 -9.91 4.40 3.97
N ASP A 163 -9.32 3.82 2.92
CA ASP A 163 -9.36 4.43 1.58
C ASP A 163 -10.61 4.04 0.77
N PHE A 164 -11.09 2.80 0.91
CA PHE A 164 -12.13 2.30 0.02
C PHE A 164 -12.98 1.20 0.66
N PRO A 165 -14.29 1.14 0.40
CA PRO A 165 -15.08 2.13 -0.32
C PRO A 165 -15.43 3.33 0.55
N SER A 166 -15.91 4.38 -0.10
CA SER A 166 -16.35 5.60 0.57
C SER A 166 -17.64 5.44 1.40
N ARG A 167 -18.23 4.25 1.44
CA ARG A 167 -19.45 3.97 2.21
C ARG A 167 -19.15 3.16 3.47
N PRO A 168 -19.78 3.51 4.60
CA PRO A 168 -19.50 2.85 5.86
C PRO A 168 -20.00 1.40 5.87
N ARG A 169 -19.22 0.53 6.48
CA ARG A 169 -19.52 -0.77 7.09
C ARG A 169 -19.44 -2.06 6.27
N GLU A 170 -19.38 -2.07 4.93
CA GLU A 170 -19.46 -3.36 4.23
C GLU A 170 -18.16 -3.86 3.59
N SER A 171 -17.19 -2.98 3.36
CA SER A 171 -15.92 -3.37 2.74
C SER A 171 -14.85 -2.29 2.95
N PHE A 172 -14.02 -2.49 3.93
CA PHE A 172 -12.91 -1.59 4.23
C PHE A 172 -11.68 -2.00 3.43
N SER A 173 -11.01 -1.05 2.81
CA SER A 173 -9.70 -1.24 2.25
C SER A 173 -8.74 -0.21 2.83
N THR A 174 -7.70 -0.69 3.48
CA THR A 174 -6.70 0.12 4.17
C THR A 174 -5.32 -0.16 3.58
N PRO A 175 -5.03 0.26 2.34
CA PRO A 175 -3.69 0.17 1.80
C PRO A 175 -2.77 1.10 2.60
N LEU A 176 -1.68 0.55 3.15
CA LEU A 176 -0.83 1.30 4.09
C LEU A 176 -0.15 2.51 3.44
N ALA A 177 0.18 2.45 2.14
CA ALA A 177 0.68 3.61 1.41
C ALA A 177 -0.29 4.81 1.44
N TYR A 178 -1.60 4.57 1.49
CA TYR A 178 -2.60 5.65 1.60
C TYR A 178 -2.85 6.10 3.03
N HIS A 179 -2.57 5.24 4.02
CA HIS A 179 -2.47 5.66 5.41
C HIS A 179 -1.31 6.66 5.60
N HIS A 180 -0.12 6.36 5.04
CA HIS A 180 1.03 7.27 5.04
C HIS A 180 0.70 8.61 4.38
N LYS A 181 -0.01 8.59 3.25
CA LYS A 181 -0.48 9.80 2.60
C LYS A 181 -1.48 10.58 3.46
N ALA A 182 -2.42 9.91 4.12
CA ALA A 182 -3.40 10.56 5.00
C ALA A 182 -2.68 11.25 6.18
N LEU A 183 -1.68 10.59 6.78
CA LEU A 183 -0.82 11.17 7.80
C LEU A 183 -0.08 12.41 7.29
N PHE A 184 0.54 12.32 6.10
CA PHE A 184 1.20 13.45 5.46
C PHE A 184 0.26 14.63 5.25
N LEU A 185 -0.95 14.39 4.74
CA LEU A 185 -1.93 15.45 4.47
C LEU A 185 -2.43 16.11 5.77
N ALA A 186 -2.61 15.34 6.83
CA ALA A 186 -2.99 15.89 8.15
C ALA A 186 -1.87 16.77 8.72
N ALA A 187 -0.63 16.29 8.71
CA ALA A 187 0.54 17.06 9.14
C ALA A 187 0.74 18.32 8.28
N LEU A 188 0.66 18.20 6.94
CA LEU A 188 0.80 19.32 6.03
C LEU A 188 -0.27 20.40 6.25
N ALA A 189 -1.52 19.99 6.50
CA ALA A 189 -2.62 20.91 6.73
C ALA A 189 -2.34 21.85 7.92
N CYS A 190 -1.71 21.35 8.99
CA CYS A 190 -1.33 22.16 10.16
C CYS A 190 -0.34 23.28 9.79
N TRP A 191 0.52 23.11 8.78
CA TRP A 191 1.47 24.14 8.34
C TRP A 191 0.80 25.29 7.58
N PHE A 192 -0.41 25.09 7.07
CA PHE A 192 -1.19 26.12 6.39
C PHE A 192 -2.31 26.69 7.26
N HIS A 193 -2.74 25.93 8.26
CA HIS A 193 -3.71 26.34 9.26
C HIS A 193 -3.45 25.60 10.57
N ASP A 194 -2.86 26.30 11.54
CA ASP A 194 -2.48 25.75 12.85
C ASP A 194 -3.72 25.45 13.69
N ASP A 195 -4.27 24.25 13.52
CA ASP A 195 -5.51 23.77 14.12
C ASP A 195 -5.24 22.52 14.98
N PRO A 196 -5.52 22.57 16.29
CA PRO A 196 -5.30 21.43 17.20
C PRO A 196 -6.10 20.18 16.82
N ARG A 197 -7.23 20.32 16.13
CA ARG A 197 -8.04 19.19 15.66
C ARG A 197 -7.32 18.44 14.52
N LEU A 198 -6.75 19.15 13.55
CA LEU A 198 -5.93 18.57 12.49
C LEU A 198 -4.69 17.87 13.06
N ALA A 199 -4.04 18.49 14.04
CA ALA A 199 -2.90 17.90 14.74
C ALA A 199 -3.31 16.64 15.54
N CYS A 200 -4.50 16.62 16.14
CA CYS A 200 -5.05 15.43 16.79
C CYS A 200 -5.22 14.28 15.80
N HIS A 201 -5.75 14.53 14.59
CA HIS A 201 -5.84 13.52 13.54
C HIS A 201 -4.46 13.04 13.09
N ALA A 202 -3.49 13.94 12.92
CA ALA A 202 -2.12 13.55 12.55
C ALA A 202 -1.49 12.64 13.63
N ARG A 203 -1.59 12.99 14.91
CA ARG A 203 -1.10 12.14 16.01
C ARG A 203 -1.78 10.79 16.06
N ARG A 204 -3.11 10.74 15.94
CA ARG A 204 -3.86 9.48 15.94
C ARG A 204 -3.45 8.54 14.80
N LEU A 205 -3.20 9.07 13.61
CA LEU A 205 -2.68 8.30 12.47
C LEU A 205 -1.25 7.83 12.75
N LEU A 206 -0.41 8.68 13.36
CA LEU A 206 0.96 8.33 13.74
C LEU A 206 0.99 7.22 14.80
N ASP A 207 0.18 7.34 15.85
CA ASP A 207 0.09 6.35 16.94
C ASP A 207 -0.30 4.97 16.40
N TRP A 208 -1.23 4.93 15.46
CA TRP A 208 -1.60 3.67 14.79
C TRP A 208 -0.44 3.11 13.95
N LEU A 209 0.24 3.98 13.20
CA LEU A 209 1.34 3.57 12.32
C LEU A 209 2.49 2.92 13.09
N VAL A 210 2.80 3.43 14.28
CA VAL A 210 3.90 2.91 15.12
C VAL A 210 3.72 1.42 15.44
N HIS A 211 2.49 0.91 15.52
CA HIS A 211 2.25 -0.52 15.68
C HIS A 211 2.70 -1.34 14.47
N CYS A 212 2.67 -0.75 13.26
CA CYS A 212 3.12 -1.41 12.02
C CYS A 212 4.59 -1.15 11.70
N TRP A 213 5.29 -0.37 12.52
CA TRP A 213 6.67 0.02 12.28
C TRP A 213 7.66 -1.10 12.58
N ASP A 214 8.66 -1.25 11.72
CA ASP A 214 9.84 -2.09 11.90
C ASP A 214 11.10 -1.23 11.79
N SER A 215 12.02 -1.37 12.75
CA SER A 215 13.28 -0.61 12.82
C SER A 215 14.21 -0.82 11.61
N ALA A 216 13.96 -1.85 10.78
CA ALA A 216 14.62 -2.01 9.48
C ALA A 216 14.12 -1.00 8.41
N GLY A 217 13.28 -0.04 8.79
CA GLY A 217 12.80 1.01 7.90
C GLY A 217 11.52 0.65 7.14
N TYR A 218 10.68 -0.22 7.69
CA TYR A 218 9.40 -0.61 7.10
C TYR A 218 8.24 -0.21 8.01
N ALA A 219 7.17 0.29 7.42
CA ALA A 219 5.95 0.66 8.14
C ALA A 219 4.78 -0.25 7.74
N GLY A 220 5.00 -1.55 7.85
CA GLY A 220 4.06 -2.57 7.41
C GLY A 220 3.86 -2.58 5.89
N GLY A 221 3.08 -3.52 5.41
CA GLY A 221 2.75 -3.63 3.99
C GLY A 221 1.45 -4.38 3.80
N PHE A 222 0.44 -3.72 3.23
CA PHE A 222 -0.84 -4.34 2.92
C PHE A 222 -1.53 -3.61 1.78
N GLY A 223 -2.13 -4.36 0.89
CA GLY A 223 -2.86 -3.81 -0.24
C GLY A 223 -1.96 -3.36 -1.39
N ARG A 224 -2.54 -2.63 -2.33
CA ARG A 224 -1.80 -2.07 -3.46
C ARG A 224 -0.81 -0.99 -3.00
N SER A 225 0.21 -0.77 -3.79
CA SER A 225 1.30 0.18 -3.48
C SER A 225 2.02 -0.14 -2.17
N THR A 226 2.01 -1.40 -1.76
CA THR A 226 2.70 -1.90 -0.57
C THR A 226 4.19 -1.59 -0.65
N HIS A 227 4.75 -1.05 0.43
CA HIS A 227 6.16 -0.65 0.55
C HIS A 227 6.66 0.17 -0.65
N SER A 228 5.77 0.95 -1.25
CA SER A 228 6.13 1.75 -2.41
C SER A 228 6.75 3.08 -2.00
N LEU A 229 7.66 3.56 -2.83
CA LEU A 229 8.29 4.87 -2.71
C LEU A 229 7.26 6.02 -2.56
N PHE A 230 6.05 5.84 -3.11
CA PHE A 230 4.94 6.78 -2.92
C PHE A 230 4.54 6.93 -1.45
N GLY A 231 4.29 5.81 -0.77
CA GLY A 231 3.91 5.81 0.64
C GLY A 231 5.08 6.22 1.54
N ASP A 232 6.28 5.73 1.26
CA ASP A 232 7.47 6.02 2.05
C ASP A 232 7.87 7.49 1.97
N GLY A 233 7.77 8.13 0.79
CA GLY A 233 7.96 9.56 0.64
C GLY A 233 6.97 10.39 1.46
N CYS A 234 5.68 9.98 1.48
CA CYS A 234 4.68 10.60 2.34
C CYS A 234 5.01 10.42 3.83
N LEU A 235 5.47 9.23 4.23
CA LEU A 235 5.83 8.96 5.62
C LEU A 235 7.02 9.82 6.07
N ILE A 236 8.10 9.87 5.30
CA ILE A 236 9.24 10.73 5.57
C ILE A 236 8.78 12.19 5.72
N ALA A 237 7.99 12.68 4.76
CA ALA A 237 7.49 14.05 4.80
C ALA A 237 6.65 14.33 6.06
N ALA A 238 5.76 13.40 6.45
CA ALA A 238 4.94 13.53 7.64
C ALA A 238 5.79 13.60 8.91
N LEU A 239 6.76 12.69 9.09
CA LEU A 239 7.65 12.66 10.25
C LEU A 239 8.45 13.95 10.38
N VAL A 240 8.98 14.46 9.26
CA VAL A 240 9.69 15.75 9.23
C VAL A 240 8.77 16.91 9.59
N LEU A 241 7.57 17.00 9.03
CA LEU A 241 6.61 18.06 9.33
C LEU A 241 6.15 18.05 10.79
N MET A 242 6.07 16.88 11.41
CA MET A 242 5.66 16.71 12.81
C MET A 242 6.82 16.86 13.81
N GLY A 243 8.07 16.97 13.33
CA GLY A 243 9.24 17.09 14.19
C GLY A 243 9.61 15.81 14.93
N VAL A 244 9.28 14.64 14.38
CA VAL A 244 9.49 13.32 14.99
C VAL A 244 10.50 12.48 14.21
N GLU A 245 11.55 13.11 13.69
CA GLU A 245 12.63 12.42 12.98
C GLU A 245 13.44 11.48 13.89
N HIS A 246 13.42 11.77 15.19
CA HIS A 246 14.12 11.01 16.24
C HIS A 246 13.08 10.60 17.30
N GLY A 247 13.19 9.40 17.78
CA GLY A 247 12.39 8.84 18.87
C GLY A 247 13.27 8.28 19.97
N ASP A 248 12.66 7.77 21.04
CA ASP A 248 13.36 7.15 22.16
C ASP A 248 14.02 5.82 21.70
N GLY A 249 15.28 5.91 21.24
CA GLY A 249 16.05 4.75 20.77
C GLY A 249 15.73 4.30 19.33
N ASP A 250 14.92 5.03 18.59
CA ASP A 250 14.56 4.75 17.21
C ASP A 250 14.75 6.00 16.34
N GLU A 251 15.22 5.83 15.13
CA GLU A 251 15.43 6.92 14.16
C GLU A 251 14.68 6.61 12.86
N PRO A 252 13.36 6.75 12.86
CA PRO A 252 12.52 6.27 11.77
C PRO A 252 12.86 6.88 10.41
N VAL A 253 13.19 8.17 10.35
CA VAL A 253 13.58 8.83 9.10
C VAL A 253 14.90 8.28 8.58
N ARG A 254 15.90 8.06 9.46
CA ARG A 254 17.19 7.49 9.07
C ARG A 254 17.02 6.05 8.56
N ALA A 255 16.26 5.22 9.26
CA ALA A 255 16.01 3.84 8.86
C ALA A 255 15.30 3.76 7.49
N LEU A 256 14.28 4.60 7.26
CA LEU A 256 13.62 4.71 5.95
C LEU A 256 14.60 5.14 4.85
N CYS A 257 15.41 6.17 5.10
CA CYS A 257 16.37 6.67 4.11
C CYS A 257 17.42 5.62 3.75
N ASN A 258 17.98 4.91 4.74
CA ASN A 258 18.96 3.84 4.50
C ASN A 258 18.38 2.71 3.66
N ARG A 259 17.15 2.28 3.99
CA ARG A 259 16.46 1.27 3.19
C ARG A 259 16.21 1.74 1.76
N LEU A 260 15.73 2.97 1.57
CA LEU A 260 15.47 3.53 0.25
C LEU A 260 16.74 3.72 -0.56
N ASP A 261 17.85 4.12 0.07
CA ASP A 261 19.12 4.28 -0.64
C ASP A 261 19.65 2.94 -1.16
N ALA A 262 19.39 1.84 -0.45
CA ALA A 262 19.69 0.49 -0.94
C ALA A 262 18.89 0.09 -2.20
N GLN A 263 17.82 0.80 -2.53
CA GLN A 263 17.02 0.61 -3.75
C GLN A 263 17.50 1.50 -4.92
N ARG A 264 18.69 2.13 -4.83
CA ARG A 264 19.18 3.04 -5.85
C ARG A 264 19.60 2.31 -7.11
N ARG A 265 19.13 2.82 -8.25
CA ARG A 265 19.43 2.35 -9.60
C ARG A 265 20.67 3.08 -10.16
N SER A 266 21.23 2.53 -11.23
CA SER A 266 22.35 3.16 -11.94
C SER A 266 22.03 4.52 -12.59
N ASP A 267 20.74 4.76 -12.90
CA ASP A 267 20.24 6.04 -13.43
C ASP A 267 19.95 7.09 -12.34
N GLY A 268 20.22 6.76 -11.08
CA GLY A 268 20.03 7.62 -9.92
C GLY A 268 18.62 7.61 -9.34
N PHE A 269 17.61 7.09 -10.05
CA PHE A 269 16.29 6.84 -9.49
C PHE A 269 16.32 5.68 -8.48
N LEU A 270 15.27 5.55 -7.70
CA LEU A 270 15.06 4.43 -6.78
C LEU A 270 14.08 3.43 -7.40
N TRP A 271 14.32 2.15 -7.21
CA TRP A 271 13.30 1.14 -7.43
C TRP A 271 12.07 1.45 -6.58
N LEU A 272 10.88 1.25 -7.13
CA LEU A 272 9.64 1.66 -6.48
C LEU A 272 9.23 0.77 -5.31
N ASN A 273 9.75 -0.46 -5.24
CA ASN A 273 9.54 -1.42 -4.17
C ASN A 273 10.86 -2.11 -3.78
N PRO A 274 10.96 -2.70 -2.57
CA PRO A 274 12.21 -3.25 -2.05
C PRO A 274 12.90 -4.31 -2.92
N ALA A 275 12.13 -5.12 -3.66
CA ALA A 275 12.65 -6.21 -4.50
C ALA A 275 12.52 -5.93 -6.01
N GLY A 276 12.37 -4.67 -6.40
CA GLY A 276 12.12 -4.29 -7.79
C GLY A 276 13.23 -4.71 -8.75
N HIS A 277 14.49 -4.60 -8.33
CA HIS A 277 15.66 -4.91 -9.16
C HIS A 277 15.77 -6.40 -9.55
N GLU A 278 15.22 -7.31 -8.77
CA GLU A 278 15.30 -8.76 -9.01
C GLU A 278 14.17 -9.26 -9.91
N SER A 279 13.00 -8.64 -9.79
CA SER A 279 11.86 -8.97 -10.67
C SER A 279 12.03 -8.43 -12.10
N GLY A 280 13.03 -7.59 -12.35
CA GLY A 280 13.23 -6.93 -13.64
C GLY A 280 12.17 -5.89 -13.98
N THR A 281 11.34 -5.50 -13.01
CA THR A 281 10.32 -4.46 -13.13
C THR A 281 10.52 -3.37 -12.09
N ALA A 282 10.22 -2.12 -12.43
CA ALA A 282 10.37 -1.00 -11.50
C ALA A 282 9.41 -1.10 -10.30
N SER A 283 8.31 -1.83 -10.43
CA SER A 283 7.26 -1.91 -9.43
C SER A 283 6.52 -3.24 -9.43
N TRP A 284 6.00 -3.61 -8.25
CA TRP A 284 5.07 -4.73 -8.09
C TRP A 284 3.67 -4.44 -8.66
N ASP A 285 3.31 -3.19 -8.81
CA ASP A 285 2.02 -2.75 -9.37
C ASP A 285 2.23 -2.11 -10.75
N SER A 286 1.69 -2.70 -11.79
CA SER A 286 1.87 -2.31 -13.20
C SER A 286 1.41 -0.89 -13.57
N TYR A 287 0.67 -0.21 -12.70
CA TYR A 287 0.24 1.18 -12.92
C TYR A 287 1.22 2.23 -12.36
N MET A 288 2.28 1.79 -11.70
CA MET A 288 3.26 2.69 -11.09
C MET A 288 4.39 2.99 -12.09
N HIS A 289 4.65 4.28 -12.32
CA HIS A 289 5.68 4.77 -13.22
C HIS A 289 6.90 5.23 -12.44
N LEU A 290 8.09 4.83 -12.89
CA LEU A 290 9.34 5.11 -12.19
C LEU A 290 9.55 6.61 -11.95
N SER A 291 9.42 7.41 -13.01
CA SER A 291 9.61 8.85 -12.97
C SER A 291 8.62 9.56 -12.04
N VAL A 292 7.34 9.15 -12.07
CA VAL A 292 6.26 9.79 -11.30
C VAL A 292 6.49 9.63 -9.81
N TYR A 293 6.84 8.42 -9.37
CA TYR A 293 6.92 8.12 -7.93
C TYR A 293 8.24 8.60 -7.31
N ASN A 294 9.34 8.61 -8.08
CA ASN A 294 10.57 9.26 -7.66
C ASN A 294 10.39 10.77 -7.52
N ALA A 295 9.74 11.42 -8.50
CA ALA A 295 9.43 12.84 -8.43
C ALA A 295 8.52 13.17 -7.23
N TRP A 296 7.49 12.34 -6.98
CA TRP A 296 6.60 12.50 -5.83
C TRP A 296 7.35 12.44 -4.50
N ALA A 297 8.17 11.43 -4.29
CA ALA A 297 8.92 11.27 -3.04
C ALA A 297 9.86 12.45 -2.79
N ALA A 298 10.61 12.87 -3.83
CA ALA A 298 11.48 14.04 -3.75
C ALA A 298 10.70 15.33 -3.45
N ALA A 299 9.53 15.52 -4.09
CA ALA A 299 8.69 16.71 -3.94
C ALA A 299 8.13 16.83 -2.51
N VAL A 300 7.52 15.77 -1.97
CA VAL A 300 6.88 15.83 -0.66
C VAL A 300 7.90 15.93 0.47
N ALA A 301 9.00 15.17 0.39
CA ALA A 301 10.08 15.23 1.39
C ALA A 301 10.87 16.55 1.29
N GLY A 302 11.17 17.03 0.08
CA GLY A 302 11.81 18.34 -0.14
C GLY A 302 10.97 19.49 0.39
N THR A 303 9.64 19.46 0.18
CA THR A 303 8.72 20.45 0.74
C THR A 303 8.72 20.44 2.27
N ALA A 304 8.70 19.26 2.88
CA ALA A 304 8.73 19.15 4.34
C ALA A 304 10.01 19.79 4.92
N ILE A 305 11.16 19.52 4.33
CA ILE A 305 12.43 20.15 4.72
C ILE A 305 12.40 21.66 4.51
N HIS A 306 11.89 22.13 3.36
CA HIS A 306 11.81 23.57 3.07
C HIS A 306 10.94 24.28 4.11
N LEU A 307 9.77 23.76 4.44
CA LEU A 307 8.91 24.33 5.46
C LEU A 307 9.59 24.38 6.83
N ARG A 308 10.24 23.30 7.25
CA ARG A 308 10.99 23.22 8.50
C ARG A 308 12.17 24.20 8.58
N LYS A 309 12.84 24.49 7.45
CA LYS A 309 13.94 25.47 7.39
C LYS A 309 13.47 26.92 7.38
N THR A 310 12.27 27.18 6.87
CA THR A 310 11.78 28.55 6.64
C THR A 310 10.73 29.02 7.64
N ARG A 311 10.12 28.13 8.41
CA ARG A 311 9.06 28.44 9.36
C ARG A 311 9.22 27.62 10.66
N PRO A 312 8.77 28.12 11.82
CA PRO A 312 8.66 27.32 13.04
C PRO A 312 7.63 26.20 12.86
N ILE A 313 7.80 25.13 13.63
CA ILE A 313 6.76 24.08 13.71
C ILE A 313 5.46 24.71 14.23
N PRO A 314 4.29 24.37 13.64
CA PRO A 314 2.99 24.80 14.17
C PRO A 314 2.83 24.42 15.64
N ALA A 315 2.31 25.33 16.46
CA ALA A 315 2.16 25.11 17.90
C ALA A 315 1.31 23.86 18.22
N SER A 316 0.31 23.58 17.38
CA SER A 316 -0.53 22.39 17.52
C SER A 316 0.24 21.07 17.31
N LEU A 317 1.37 21.08 16.60
CA LEU A 317 2.23 19.91 16.38
C LEU A 317 3.39 19.82 17.39
N GLU A 318 3.68 20.88 18.12
CA GLU A 318 4.65 20.83 19.21
C GLU A 318 4.30 19.71 20.19
N ASN A 319 5.30 19.06 20.76
CA ASN A 319 5.14 17.91 21.67
C ASN A 319 4.60 16.61 21.02
N THR A 320 4.49 16.54 19.70
CA THR A 320 4.31 15.25 19.05
C THR A 320 5.56 14.39 19.26
N ARG A 321 5.39 13.12 19.63
CA ARG A 321 6.50 12.21 19.90
C ARG A 321 6.34 10.93 19.10
N TRP A 322 7.47 10.39 18.66
CA TRP A 322 7.54 9.02 18.22
C TRP A 322 7.71 8.14 19.45
N THR A 323 6.66 7.43 19.82
CA THR A 323 6.74 6.43 20.88
C THR A 323 7.05 5.10 20.26
N ALA A 324 8.20 4.51 20.57
CA ALA A 324 8.52 3.16 20.15
C ALA A 324 7.34 2.25 20.51
N SER A 325 6.90 1.40 19.56
CA SER A 325 5.73 0.57 19.80
C SER A 325 6.03 -0.40 20.95
N GLN A 326 5.11 -0.49 21.89
CA GLN A 326 5.18 -1.41 23.00
C GLN A 326 5.22 -2.85 22.48
N HIS A 327 5.96 -3.71 23.19
CA HIS A 327 5.88 -5.14 22.95
C HIS A 327 4.46 -5.65 23.22
N GLY A 328 4.02 -6.62 22.46
CA GLY A 328 2.71 -7.23 22.60
C GLY A 328 1.93 -7.28 21.30
N LEU A 329 0.69 -7.65 21.43
CA LEU A 329 -0.25 -7.82 20.34
C LEU A 329 -1.13 -6.57 20.20
N PHE A 330 -1.13 -5.98 19.02
CA PHE A 330 -2.09 -4.97 18.59
C PHE A 330 -2.98 -5.53 17.49
N HIS A 331 -4.28 -5.36 17.58
CA HIS A 331 -5.23 -5.77 16.53
C HIS A 331 -6.25 -4.68 16.27
N ASP A 332 -6.31 -4.19 15.05
CA ASP A 332 -7.37 -3.32 14.56
C ASP A 332 -8.36 -4.14 13.74
N GLU A 333 -9.50 -4.48 14.33
CA GLU A 333 -10.53 -5.29 13.68
C GLU A 333 -11.16 -4.61 12.46
N GLU A 334 -11.31 -3.28 12.51
CA GLU A 334 -11.87 -2.51 11.40
C GLU A 334 -10.91 -2.47 10.22
N ALA A 335 -9.61 -2.26 10.46
CA ALA A 335 -8.57 -2.34 9.44
C ALA A 335 -8.31 -3.78 8.98
N GLY A 336 -8.61 -4.76 9.83
CA GLY A 336 -8.34 -6.17 9.56
C GLY A 336 -6.86 -6.51 9.62
N LEU A 337 -6.09 -5.81 10.49
CA LEU A 337 -4.65 -6.00 10.65
C LEU A 337 -4.30 -6.26 12.11
N ALA A 338 -3.43 -7.23 12.33
CA ALA A 338 -2.84 -7.54 13.63
C ALA A 338 -1.32 -7.45 13.55
N CYS A 339 -0.72 -6.81 14.54
CA CYS A 339 0.73 -6.67 14.69
C CYS A 339 1.15 -7.35 15.99
N LEU A 340 2.17 -8.20 15.93
CA LEU A 340 2.83 -8.73 17.11
C LEU A 340 4.28 -8.24 17.12
N ARG A 341 4.70 -7.68 18.24
CA ARG A 341 6.10 -7.37 18.52
C ARG A 341 6.51 -8.05 19.82
N THR A 342 7.58 -8.81 19.78
CA THR A 342 8.10 -9.51 20.95
C THR A 342 9.31 -8.78 21.55
N ALA A 343 9.65 -9.13 22.80
CA ALA A 343 10.82 -8.58 23.47
C ALA A 343 12.15 -9.02 22.80
N GLU A 344 12.13 -10.15 22.11
CA GLU A 344 13.25 -10.70 21.34
C GLU A 344 13.46 -10.00 20.00
N GLY A 345 12.64 -8.98 19.67
CA GLY A 345 12.76 -8.20 18.44
C GLY A 345 11.99 -8.76 17.23
N HIS A 346 11.19 -9.81 17.41
CA HIS A 346 10.33 -10.29 16.32
C HIS A 346 9.25 -9.26 16.00
N ASN A 347 9.01 -9.04 14.72
CA ASN A 347 7.95 -8.14 14.23
C ASN A 347 7.12 -8.87 13.17
N VAL A 348 5.83 -8.99 13.41
CA VAL A 348 4.90 -9.71 12.54
C VAL A 348 3.66 -8.88 12.29
N LEU A 349 3.33 -8.68 11.02
CA LEU A 349 2.08 -8.07 10.60
C LEU A 349 1.25 -9.09 9.82
N ILE A 350 0.02 -9.30 10.26
CA ILE A 350 -0.91 -10.27 9.67
C ILE A 350 -2.17 -9.54 9.19
N SER A 351 -2.56 -9.80 7.94
CA SER A 351 -3.91 -9.49 7.48
C SER A 351 -4.87 -10.54 8.04
N THR A 352 -5.80 -10.12 8.86
CA THR A 352 -6.72 -11.03 9.56
C THR A 352 -8.02 -11.27 8.77
N ARG A 353 -8.91 -10.28 8.77
CA ARG A 353 -10.23 -10.39 8.15
C ARG A 353 -10.21 -10.48 6.63
N GLY A 354 -9.20 -9.89 6.00
CA GLY A 354 -9.18 -9.63 4.57
C GLY A 354 -10.19 -8.56 4.16
N GLN A 355 -10.04 -8.11 2.92
CA GLN A 355 -10.84 -7.03 2.35
C GLN A 355 -11.24 -7.39 0.91
N PRO A 356 -12.37 -6.89 0.40
CA PRO A 356 -12.74 -7.14 -0.99
C PRO A 356 -11.69 -6.56 -1.94
N PRO A 357 -11.32 -7.29 -3.00
CA PRO A 357 -10.44 -6.75 -4.02
C PRO A 357 -11.10 -5.57 -4.72
N GLN A 358 -10.30 -4.65 -5.24
CA GLN A 358 -10.81 -3.48 -5.97
C GLN A 358 -11.45 -3.84 -7.30
N SER A 359 -11.04 -4.96 -7.91
CA SER A 359 -11.60 -5.46 -9.15
C SER A 359 -12.06 -6.91 -9.00
N PHE A 360 -13.20 -7.22 -9.60
CA PHE A 360 -13.71 -8.58 -9.77
C PHE A 360 -13.75 -8.86 -11.26
N SER A 361 -12.66 -9.43 -11.77
CA SER A 361 -12.40 -9.65 -13.19
C SER A 361 -12.76 -11.08 -13.62
N ARG A 362 -12.87 -11.29 -14.92
CA ARG A 362 -12.96 -12.62 -15.55
C ARG A 362 -11.57 -13.20 -15.85
N THR A 363 -10.60 -12.31 -16.00
CA THR A 363 -9.27 -12.61 -16.54
C THR A 363 -8.14 -12.43 -15.55
N GLU A 364 -8.42 -11.82 -14.38
CA GLU A 364 -7.41 -11.54 -13.36
C GLU A 364 -7.90 -11.88 -11.96
N ALA A 365 -7.00 -12.34 -11.11
CA ALA A 365 -7.18 -12.53 -9.67
C ALA A 365 -6.39 -11.45 -8.90
N ASP A 366 -6.99 -10.90 -7.84
CA ASP A 366 -6.36 -9.89 -6.98
C ASP A 366 -6.30 -10.40 -5.54
N PHE A 367 -5.11 -10.78 -5.08
CA PHE A 367 -4.84 -11.30 -3.74
C PHE A 367 -4.27 -10.25 -2.78
N ARG A 368 -4.05 -9.02 -3.23
CA ARG A 368 -3.40 -7.95 -2.45
C ARG A 368 -4.12 -7.60 -1.14
N TYR A 369 -5.38 -8.00 -1.01
CA TYR A 369 -6.24 -7.72 0.15
C TYR A 369 -6.70 -8.99 0.87
N ALA A 370 -6.04 -10.11 0.61
CA ALA A 370 -6.41 -11.39 1.23
C ALA A 370 -6.17 -11.37 2.74
N GLY A 371 -7.10 -11.93 3.49
CA GLY A 371 -6.97 -12.22 4.92
C GLY A 371 -6.30 -13.58 5.17
N GLY A 372 -5.91 -13.81 6.42
CA GLY A 372 -5.22 -15.03 6.83
C GLY A 372 -3.80 -15.12 6.26
N THR A 373 -3.17 -13.99 5.97
CA THR A 373 -1.84 -13.92 5.37
C THR A 373 -0.88 -13.10 6.24
N ILE A 374 0.37 -13.54 6.30
CA ILE A 374 1.45 -12.74 6.87
C ILE A 374 1.87 -11.74 5.79
N VAL A 375 1.86 -10.46 6.10
CA VAL A 375 2.21 -9.38 5.16
C VAL A 375 3.56 -8.72 5.48
N HIS A 376 4.09 -8.98 6.67
CA HIS A 376 5.44 -8.62 7.08
C HIS A 376 5.89 -9.57 8.19
N LEU A 377 7.11 -10.06 8.09
CA LEU A 377 7.74 -10.90 9.12
C LEU A 377 9.21 -10.54 9.24
N ARG A 378 9.64 -10.19 10.44
CA ARG A 378 11.04 -10.07 10.80
C ARG A 378 11.31 -10.85 12.07
N ILE A 379 12.33 -11.68 12.06
CA ILE A 379 12.76 -12.49 13.22
C ILE A 379 14.02 -11.85 13.78
N SER A 380 13.93 -11.33 14.99
CA SER A 380 15.01 -10.60 15.68
C SER A 380 15.63 -9.53 14.75
N ASP A 381 16.96 -9.51 14.62
CA ASP A 381 17.69 -8.57 13.76
C ASP A 381 17.89 -9.06 12.32
N GLY A 382 17.24 -10.18 11.96
CA GLY A 382 17.30 -10.73 10.61
C GLY A 382 16.66 -9.83 9.56
N PRO A 383 16.84 -10.13 8.27
CA PRO A 383 16.20 -9.39 7.20
C PRO A 383 14.67 -9.55 7.25
N PRO A 384 13.91 -8.51 6.93
CA PRO A 384 12.47 -8.60 6.85
C PRO A 384 12.05 -9.45 5.65
N LEU A 385 11.07 -10.32 5.86
CA LEU A 385 10.42 -11.11 4.83
C LEU A 385 9.10 -10.42 4.47
N ILE A 386 9.03 -9.95 3.22
CA ILE A 386 7.93 -9.11 2.73
C ILE A 386 7.36 -9.76 1.48
N PRO A 387 6.12 -10.31 1.53
CA PRO A 387 5.50 -10.86 0.33
C PRO A 387 5.11 -9.72 -0.61
N PRO A 388 5.41 -9.84 -1.92
CA PRO A 388 4.89 -8.89 -2.89
C PRO A 388 3.37 -9.01 -2.95
N PRO A 389 2.65 -7.89 -3.16
CA PRO A 389 1.24 -7.94 -3.44
C PRO A 389 1.01 -8.61 -4.80
N VAL A 390 0.06 -9.54 -4.86
CA VAL A 390 -0.12 -10.37 -6.05
C VAL A 390 -1.43 -10.02 -6.75
N ARG A 391 -1.31 -9.59 -8.01
CA ARG A 391 -2.40 -9.52 -8.99
C ARG A 391 -1.93 -10.23 -10.24
N VAL A 392 -2.61 -11.31 -10.60
CA VAL A 392 -2.17 -12.24 -11.64
C VAL A 392 -3.23 -12.50 -12.69
N ALA A 393 -2.81 -12.77 -13.92
CA ALA A 393 -3.69 -13.24 -14.96
C ALA A 393 -4.27 -14.63 -14.62
N ARG A 394 -5.52 -14.88 -15.05
CA ARG A 394 -6.15 -16.18 -14.85
C ARG A 394 -5.36 -17.32 -15.50
N SER A 395 -4.80 -17.11 -16.69
CA SER A 395 -3.94 -18.09 -17.37
C SER A 395 -2.74 -18.46 -16.51
N GLU A 396 -2.03 -17.46 -16.01
CA GLU A 396 -0.86 -17.63 -15.14
C GLU A 396 -1.21 -18.37 -13.84
N LEU A 397 -2.32 -17.99 -13.18
CA LEU A 397 -2.77 -18.70 -11.98
C LEU A 397 -3.13 -20.17 -12.24
N MET A 398 -3.71 -20.48 -13.40
CA MET A 398 -4.07 -21.88 -13.75
C MET A 398 -2.85 -22.71 -14.12
N GLU A 399 -1.83 -22.12 -14.72
CA GLU A 399 -0.57 -22.77 -15.07
C GLU A 399 0.37 -22.88 -13.87
N HIS A 400 0.46 -21.81 -13.08
CA HIS A 400 1.33 -21.69 -11.91
C HIS A 400 0.56 -21.29 -10.64
N PRO A 401 -0.24 -22.19 -10.04
CA PRO A 401 -1.10 -21.84 -8.89
C PRO A 401 -0.35 -21.31 -7.67
N SER A 402 0.95 -21.57 -7.55
CA SER A 402 1.82 -21.06 -6.48
C SER A 402 1.88 -19.54 -6.42
N VAL A 403 1.58 -18.83 -7.51
CA VAL A 403 1.52 -17.36 -7.55
C VAL A 403 0.45 -16.77 -6.61
N ALA A 404 -0.56 -17.53 -6.21
CA ALA A 404 -1.52 -17.13 -5.19
C ALA A 404 -0.91 -17.05 -3.77
N GLY A 405 0.34 -17.48 -3.62
CA GLY A 405 1.05 -17.47 -2.37
C GLY A 405 0.31 -18.25 -1.27
N TRP A 406 0.21 -17.64 -0.11
CA TRP A 406 -0.42 -18.25 1.06
C TRP A 406 -1.95 -18.32 1.00
N THR A 407 -2.58 -17.54 0.13
CA THR A 407 -4.04 -17.46 0.02
C THR A 407 -4.63 -18.77 -0.53
N PRO A 408 -5.52 -19.47 0.22
CA PRO A 408 -6.08 -20.73 -0.24
C PRO A 408 -6.96 -20.57 -1.48
N VAL A 409 -6.60 -21.24 -2.57
CA VAL A 409 -7.35 -21.29 -3.84
C VAL A 409 -7.79 -22.73 -4.11
N PHE A 410 -9.03 -22.90 -4.49
CA PHE A 410 -9.67 -24.20 -4.68
C PHE A 410 -10.35 -24.27 -6.04
N ARG A 411 -10.38 -25.48 -6.62
CA ARG A 411 -11.15 -25.81 -7.80
C ARG A 411 -12.32 -26.73 -7.44
N THR A 412 -13.50 -26.40 -7.92
CA THR A 412 -14.67 -27.28 -7.94
C THR A 412 -14.98 -27.65 -9.39
N SER A 413 -15.98 -28.53 -9.63
CA SER A 413 -16.39 -28.95 -10.98
C SER A 413 -16.79 -27.81 -11.93
N GLY A 414 -17.10 -26.63 -11.43
CA GLY A 414 -17.59 -25.52 -12.26
C GLY A 414 -16.96 -24.15 -11.96
N GLU A 415 -16.13 -24.03 -10.92
CA GLU A 415 -15.73 -22.72 -10.42
C GLU A 415 -14.39 -22.77 -9.68
N THR A 416 -13.65 -21.65 -9.74
CA THR A 416 -12.48 -21.42 -8.88
C THR A 416 -12.90 -20.58 -7.68
N LEU A 417 -12.60 -21.07 -6.49
CA LEU A 417 -12.95 -20.44 -5.22
C LEU A 417 -11.67 -19.98 -4.50
N VAL A 418 -11.83 -18.97 -3.65
CA VAL A 418 -10.79 -18.45 -2.78
C VAL A 418 -11.31 -18.25 -1.37
N LEU A 419 -10.50 -18.58 -0.36
CA LEU A 419 -10.79 -18.29 1.05
C LEU A 419 -9.87 -17.15 1.49
N ASP A 420 -10.32 -15.91 1.31
CA ASP A 420 -9.55 -14.69 1.49
C ASP A 420 -10.23 -13.63 2.35
N GLN A 421 -11.47 -13.89 2.79
CA GLN A 421 -12.22 -12.98 3.65
C GLN A 421 -12.92 -13.76 4.76
N PHE A 422 -12.79 -13.24 5.97
CA PHE A 422 -13.24 -13.87 7.18
C PHE A 422 -14.20 -12.98 7.96
N SER A 423 -15.31 -13.56 8.39
CA SER A 423 -16.35 -12.88 9.18
C SER A 423 -16.13 -12.99 10.69
N SER A 424 -15.32 -13.96 11.12
CA SER A 424 -14.97 -14.16 12.52
C SER A 424 -13.45 -14.26 12.65
N VAL A 425 -12.91 -13.47 13.55
CA VAL A 425 -11.48 -13.40 13.86
C VAL A 425 -11.32 -13.57 15.36
N SER A 426 -10.46 -14.49 15.77
CA SER A 426 -10.04 -14.66 17.17
C SER A 426 -8.52 -14.72 17.18
N ILE A 427 -7.90 -13.92 18.01
CA ILE A 427 -6.45 -13.87 18.15
C ILE A 427 -6.12 -14.14 19.61
N GLY A 428 -5.24 -15.13 19.83
CA GLY A 428 -4.70 -15.49 21.12
C GLY A 428 -3.17 -15.39 21.11
N GLN A 429 -2.61 -15.00 22.24
CA GLN A 429 -1.17 -15.05 22.47
C GLN A 429 -0.92 -15.92 23.70
N GLU A 430 -0.03 -16.89 23.55
CA GLU A 430 0.44 -17.73 24.64
C GLU A 430 1.98 -17.68 24.70
N GLY A 431 2.50 -16.98 25.71
CA GLY A 431 3.92 -16.61 25.75
C GLY A 431 4.32 -15.78 24.54
N SER A 432 5.31 -16.27 23.78
CA SER A 432 5.75 -15.68 22.50
C SER A 432 4.97 -16.20 21.28
N SER A 433 4.13 -17.23 21.43
CA SER A 433 3.35 -17.81 20.34
C SER A 433 2.08 -17.00 20.07
N LEU A 434 1.77 -16.82 18.79
CA LEU A 434 0.57 -16.15 18.30
C LEU A 434 -0.32 -17.16 17.57
N GLU A 435 -1.58 -17.26 17.98
CA GLU A 435 -2.59 -18.04 17.29
C GLU A 435 -3.68 -17.14 16.71
N VAL A 436 -3.96 -17.26 15.42
CA VAL A 436 -5.03 -16.53 14.71
C VAL A 436 -6.01 -17.53 14.15
N LYS A 437 -7.24 -17.53 14.65
CA LYS A 437 -8.35 -18.37 14.18
C LYS A 437 -9.34 -17.54 13.38
N LEU A 438 -9.57 -17.93 12.15
CA LEU A 438 -10.39 -17.22 11.18
C LEU A 438 -11.49 -18.13 10.66
N LYS A 439 -12.73 -17.62 10.57
CA LYS A 439 -13.86 -18.35 9.94
C LYS A 439 -14.48 -17.48 8.87
N GLY A 440 -14.76 -18.06 7.72
CA GLY A 440 -15.31 -17.36 6.58
C GLY A 440 -16.03 -18.30 5.60
N THR A 441 -16.39 -17.73 4.47
CA THR A 441 -16.99 -18.47 3.35
C THR A 441 -16.12 -18.27 2.12
N ALA A 442 -15.76 -19.34 1.44
CA ALA A 442 -15.05 -19.27 0.19
C ALA A 442 -15.86 -18.48 -0.85
N ARG A 443 -15.21 -17.67 -1.65
CA ARG A 443 -15.81 -16.75 -2.61
C ARG A 443 -15.37 -17.11 -4.02
N ALA A 444 -16.17 -16.74 -5.04
CA ALA A 444 -15.77 -16.89 -6.43
C ALA A 444 -14.54 -16.02 -6.69
N LEU A 445 -13.47 -16.61 -7.24
CA LEU A 445 -12.24 -15.88 -7.57
C LEU A 445 -12.43 -15.05 -8.84
N PHE A 446 -13.15 -15.60 -9.82
CA PHE A 446 -13.38 -14.95 -11.11
C PHE A 446 -14.85 -14.64 -11.35
N ARG A 447 -15.09 -13.49 -12.00
CA ARG A 447 -16.45 -13.12 -12.44
C ARG A 447 -16.93 -14.10 -13.52
N ARG A 448 -18.14 -14.60 -13.36
CA ARG A 448 -18.77 -15.48 -14.36
C ARG A 448 -19.11 -14.72 -15.64
N THR A 449 -19.05 -15.45 -16.74
CA THR A 449 -19.59 -14.98 -18.01
C THR A 449 -21.09 -15.26 -18.01
N PRO A 450 -21.95 -14.29 -18.37
CA PRO A 450 -23.37 -14.55 -18.56
C PRO A 450 -23.58 -15.61 -19.66
N ASN A 451 -24.05 -16.78 -19.30
CA ASN A 451 -24.18 -17.92 -20.23
C ASN A 451 -25.60 -18.04 -20.79
N THR A 452 -26.60 -17.59 -20.03
CA THR A 452 -28.01 -17.66 -20.45
C THR A 452 -28.44 -16.33 -21.09
N LEU A 453 -29.50 -16.39 -21.92
CA LEU A 453 -30.13 -15.20 -22.52
C LEU A 453 -30.64 -14.23 -21.45
N LEU A 454 -31.19 -14.76 -20.37
CA LEU A 454 -31.70 -13.97 -19.24
C LEU A 454 -30.54 -13.21 -18.55
N GLU A 455 -29.41 -13.87 -18.26
CA GLU A 455 -28.27 -13.24 -17.65
C GLU A 455 -27.66 -12.14 -18.53
N ARG A 456 -27.63 -12.34 -19.85
CA ARG A 456 -27.18 -11.34 -20.82
C ARG A 456 -28.13 -10.13 -20.84
N LEU A 457 -29.44 -10.39 -20.78
CA LEU A 457 -30.45 -9.32 -20.68
C LEU A 457 -30.25 -8.50 -19.40
N VAL A 458 -30.15 -9.18 -18.25
CA VAL A 458 -29.90 -8.54 -16.94
C VAL A 458 -28.60 -7.71 -16.97
N ALA A 459 -27.51 -8.25 -17.52
CA ALA A 459 -26.25 -7.52 -17.64
C ALA A 459 -26.38 -6.29 -18.55
N THR A 460 -27.18 -6.38 -19.62
CA THR A 460 -27.45 -5.24 -20.52
C THR A 460 -28.26 -4.16 -19.82
N VAL A 461 -29.31 -4.54 -19.08
CA VAL A 461 -30.13 -3.62 -18.29
C VAL A 461 -29.31 -2.96 -17.19
N ASP A 462 -28.47 -3.74 -16.48
CA ASP A 462 -27.58 -3.22 -15.45
C ASP A 462 -26.62 -2.17 -16.03
N TRP A 463 -26.00 -2.47 -17.16
CA TRP A 463 -25.08 -1.54 -17.83
C TRP A 463 -25.78 -0.26 -18.32
N ARG A 464 -26.94 -0.37 -19.00
CA ARG A 464 -27.61 0.75 -19.65
C ARG A 464 -28.46 1.60 -18.71
N LEU A 465 -29.18 0.97 -17.76
CA LEU A 465 -30.16 1.64 -16.89
C LEU A 465 -29.68 1.79 -15.46
N LEU A 466 -29.02 0.77 -14.88
CA LEU A 466 -28.59 0.75 -13.47
C LEU A 466 -27.14 1.18 -13.28
N ARG A 467 -26.48 1.64 -14.34
CA ARG A 467 -25.08 2.11 -14.30
C ARG A 467 -24.09 1.13 -13.64
N GLY A 468 -24.31 -0.18 -13.84
CA GLY A 468 -23.46 -1.24 -13.31
C GLY A 468 -23.64 -1.51 -11.81
N LEU A 469 -24.77 -1.15 -11.20
CA LEU A 469 -25.05 -1.37 -9.78
C LEU A 469 -25.01 -2.85 -9.40
N LEU A 470 -25.62 -3.72 -10.20
CA LEU A 470 -25.63 -5.17 -9.96
C LEU A 470 -24.23 -5.76 -10.12
N GLY A 471 -23.48 -5.30 -11.14
CA GLY A 471 -22.10 -5.71 -11.34
C GLY A 471 -21.19 -5.31 -10.17
N ARG A 472 -21.37 -4.12 -9.63
CA ARG A 472 -20.64 -3.66 -8.42
C ARG A 472 -21.02 -4.46 -7.17
N ARG A 473 -22.31 -4.77 -7.00
CA ARG A 473 -22.75 -5.62 -5.89
C ARG A 473 -22.17 -7.04 -6.01
N ALA A 474 -22.16 -7.61 -7.21
CA ALA A 474 -21.54 -8.91 -7.47
C ALA A 474 -20.03 -8.89 -7.16
N ALA A 475 -19.33 -7.79 -7.48
CA ALA A 475 -17.92 -7.62 -7.14
C ALA A 475 -17.67 -7.60 -5.62
N LEU A 476 -18.55 -7.00 -4.85
CA LEU A 476 -18.45 -6.95 -3.39
C LEU A 476 -18.75 -8.31 -2.73
N THR A 477 -19.78 -9.00 -3.21
CA THR A 477 -20.21 -10.26 -2.61
C THR A 477 -19.42 -11.46 -3.11
N ARG A 478 -18.98 -11.44 -4.37
CA ARG A 478 -18.30 -12.56 -5.05
C ARG A 478 -18.97 -13.91 -4.76
N SER A 479 -20.30 -13.93 -4.79
CA SER A 479 -21.09 -15.09 -4.40
C SER A 479 -20.79 -16.30 -5.29
N PRO A 480 -20.34 -17.44 -4.74
CA PRO A 480 -20.12 -18.67 -5.51
C PRO A 480 -21.44 -19.36 -5.83
N SER A 481 -21.40 -20.31 -6.79
CA SER A 481 -22.56 -21.17 -7.10
C SER A 481 -22.92 -22.07 -5.94
N VAL A 482 -21.92 -22.47 -5.20
CA VAL A 482 -22.06 -23.35 -4.03
C VAL A 482 -21.37 -22.70 -2.85
N ARG A 483 -22.03 -22.67 -1.74
CA ARG A 483 -21.49 -22.11 -0.50
C ARG A 483 -20.57 -23.14 0.14
N VAL A 484 -19.32 -22.74 0.37
CA VAL A 484 -18.29 -23.52 1.07
C VAL A 484 -17.84 -22.73 2.27
N SER A 485 -18.09 -23.21 3.47
CA SER A 485 -17.59 -22.62 4.70
C SER A 485 -16.15 -23.06 4.94
N GLY A 486 -15.32 -22.18 5.48
CA GLY A 486 -13.93 -22.48 5.76
C GLY A 486 -13.46 -21.88 7.07
N ALA A 487 -12.53 -22.57 7.70
CA ALA A 487 -11.78 -22.08 8.84
C ALA A 487 -10.28 -22.15 8.54
N LEU A 488 -9.54 -21.16 9.00
CA LEU A 488 -8.09 -21.08 8.89
C LEU A 488 -7.54 -20.80 10.29
N THR A 489 -6.60 -21.61 10.72
CA THR A 489 -5.81 -21.34 11.93
C THR A 489 -4.37 -21.12 11.51
N LEU A 490 -3.82 -19.97 11.87
CA LEU A 490 -2.43 -19.63 11.71
C LEU A 490 -1.78 -19.59 13.09
N THR A 491 -0.73 -20.39 13.30
CA THR A 491 0.05 -20.37 14.53
C THR A 491 1.48 -19.98 14.19
N LEU A 492 1.98 -18.94 14.82
CA LEU A 492 3.37 -18.49 14.73
C LEU A 492 4.03 -18.72 16.10
N THR A 493 5.10 -19.49 16.12
CA THR A 493 5.89 -19.77 17.32
C THR A 493 7.32 -19.32 17.06
N PRO A 494 7.81 -18.24 17.71
CA PRO A 494 9.22 -17.86 17.67
C PRO A 494 10.07 -18.97 18.29
N GLU A 495 11.22 -19.22 17.68
CA GLU A 495 12.23 -20.19 18.12
C GLU A 495 13.58 -19.47 18.28
N THR A 496 14.55 -20.09 18.95
CA THR A 496 15.86 -19.50 19.27
C THR A 496 16.65 -19.09 18.00
N ASP A 497 16.39 -19.77 16.89
CA ASP A 497 17.08 -19.61 15.61
C ASP A 497 16.10 -19.36 14.46
N GLY A 498 14.92 -18.85 14.77
CA GLY A 498 13.93 -18.55 13.76
C GLY A 498 12.49 -18.51 14.25
N ALA A 499 11.56 -18.94 13.41
CA ALA A 499 10.16 -19.08 13.76
C ALA A 499 9.53 -20.28 13.04
N SER A 500 8.61 -20.94 13.70
CA SER A 500 7.74 -21.94 13.09
C SER A 500 6.38 -21.32 12.80
N ILE A 501 5.93 -21.45 11.57
CA ILE A 501 4.60 -20.99 11.15
C ILE A 501 3.81 -22.20 10.69
N THR A 502 2.72 -22.48 11.37
CA THR A 502 1.79 -23.55 11.00
C THR A 502 0.50 -22.94 10.51
N ARG A 503 -0.02 -23.43 9.39
CA ARG A 503 -1.33 -23.08 8.90
C ARG A 503 -2.20 -24.31 8.71
N LEU A 504 -3.35 -24.32 9.38
CA LEU A 504 -4.38 -25.32 9.23
C LEU A 504 -5.57 -24.72 8.48
N THR A 505 -5.95 -25.30 7.35
CA THR A 505 -7.16 -24.94 6.63
C THR A 505 -8.16 -26.09 6.68
N VAL A 506 -9.38 -25.80 7.15
CA VAL A 506 -10.49 -26.76 7.20
C VAL A 506 -11.61 -26.23 6.31
N LEU A 507 -12.06 -27.05 5.37
CA LEU A 507 -13.21 -26.74 4.54
C LEU A 507 -14.39 -27.64 4.92
N ASP A 508 -15.55 -27.04 5.09
CA ASP A 508 -16.82 -27.73 5.24
C ASP A 508 -17.55 -27.71 3.90
N THR A 509 -17.37 -28.79 3.13
CA THR A 509 -17.95 -28.94 1.80
C THR A 509 -18.27 -30.41 1.52
N GLN A 510 -19.41 -30.62 0.87
CA GLN A 510 -19.81 -31.94 0.33
C GLN A 510 -19.44 -32.09 -1.16
N ILE A 511 -18.86 -31.07 -1.76
CA ILE A 511 -18.52 -31.06 -3.18
C ILE A 511 -17.05 -31.41 -3.31
N PRO A 512 -16.69 -32.26 -4.29
CA PRO A 512 -15.30 -32.53 -4.60
C PRO A 512 -14.55 -31.22 -4.85
N THR A 513 -13.54 -30.97 -4.02
CA THR A 513 -12.78 -29.72 -4.02
C THR A 513 -11.30 -30.04 -4.02
N GLU A 514 -10.58 -29.51 -5.00
CA GLU A 514 -9.12 -29.63 -5.12
C GLU A 514 -8.45 -28.34 -4.66
N ARG A 515 -7.43 -28.44 -3.82
CA ARG A 515 -6.54 -27.32 -3.51
C ARG A 515 -5.57 -27.09 -4.66
N LEU A 516 -5.57 -25.87 -5.25
CA LEU A 516 -4.71 -25.56 -6.40
C LEU A 516 -3.27 -25.20 -6.02
N ASN A 517 -3.06 -24.52 -4.87
CA ASN A 517 -1.76 -23.97 -4.49
C ASN A 517 -1.25 -24.47 -3.13
N PRO A 518 -1.07 -25.78 -2.93
CA PRO A 518 -0.58 -26.28 -1.63
C PRO A 518 0.86 -25.84 -1.31
N SER A 519 1.67 -25.56 -2.32
CA SER A 519 3.08 -25.16 -2.19
C SER A 519 3.34 -23.68 -2.43
N GLY A 520 2.28 -22.84 -2.48
CA GLY A 520 2.40 -21.41 -2.76
C GLY A 520 3.06 -20.56 -1.68
N HIS A 521 3.39 -21.14 -0.54
CA HIS A 521 3.88 -20.43 0.66
C HIS A 521 5.24 -19.76 0.46
N SER A 522 6.13 -20.36 -0.32
CA SER A 522 7.47 -19.82 -0.56
C SER A 522 7.42 -18.43 -1.18
N ARG A 523 6.57 -18.23 -2.19
CA ARG A 523 6.40 -16.93 -2.82
C ARG A 523 5.82 -15.87 -1.89
N MET A 524 5.02 -16.26 -0.91
CA MET A 524 4.41 -15.32 0.01
C MET A 524 5.42 -14.62 0.91
N LEU A 525 6.49 -15.29 1.34
CA LEU A 525 7.39 -14.75 2.36
C LEU A 525 8.63 -14.07 1.81
N ALA A 526 9.00 -14.31 0.54
CA ALA A 526 10.25 -13.79 -0.01
C ALA A 526 10.17 -13.26 -1.44
N GLY A 527 8.99 -13.15 -2.03
CA GLY A 527 8.85 -12.72 -3.42
C GLY A 527 9.56 -13.65 -4.39
N ASP A 528 9.95 -13.12 -5.53
CA ASP A 528 10.64 -13.88 -6.58
C ASP A 528 12.05 -14.35 -6.17
N GLN A 529 12.64 -13.78 -5.11
CA GLN A 529 13.96 -14.16 -4.59
C GLN A 529 14.03 -15.57 -4.03
N LEU A 530 12.95 -16.14 -3.55
CA LEU A 530 12.94 -17.50 -3.00
C LEU A 530 12.84 -18.61 -4.05
N ASP A 531 12.32 -18.33 -5.23
CA ASP A 531 12.17 -19.34 -6.27
C ASP A 531 13.50 -19.63 -7.02
N THR A 532 14.52 -18.79 -6.86
CA THR A 532 15.72 -18.87 -7.69
C THR A 532 17.00 -19.34 -7.00
N HIS A 533 17.15 -19.15 -5.68
CA HIS A 533 18.33 -19.64 -4.95
C HIS A 533 18.02 -19.93 -3.49
N PRO A 534 18.34 -21.14 -2.97
CA PRO A 534 18.48 -21.34 -1.55
C PRO A 534 19.60 -20.39 -1.08
N PHE A 535 19.32 -19.61 -0.06
CA PHE A 535 20.29 -18.69 0.51
C PHE A 535 21.53 -19.45 0.99
N GLU A 536 22.63 -19.36 0.25
CA GLU A 536 23.90 -20.01 0.60
C GLU A 536 24.77 -19.14 1.49
N ASP A 537 24.52 -17.83 1.58
CA ASP A 537 25.39 -16.87 2.24
C ASP A 537 24.80 -16.23 3.50
N GLY A 538 24.48 -17.02 4.51
CA GLY A 538 24.25 -16.51 5.88
C GLY A 538 22.91 -15.80 6.12
N ASN A 539 21.95 -15.86 5.20
CA ASN A 539 20.63 -15.27 5.31
C ASN A 539 19.55 -16.27 5.74
N ALA A 540 18.36 -15.79 6.12
CA ALA A 540 17.26 -16.62 6.61
C ALA A 540 16.93 -17.78 5.65
N CYS A 541 16.91 -19.00 6.17
CA CYS A 541 16.53 -20.18 5.41
C CYS A 541 15.07 -20.52 5.68
N ILE A 542 14.25 -20.60 4.65
CA ILE A 542 12.85 -21.03 4.74
C ILE A 542 12.76 -22.49 4.35
N ARG A 543 12.29 -23.34 5.26
CA ARG A 543 12.04 -24.75 4.99
C ARG A 543 10.55 -25.04 5.07
N LEU A 544 9.96 -25.47 3.95
CA LEU A 544 8.60 -25.97 3.92
C LEU A 544 8.58 -27.40 4.49
N ARG A 545 7.78 -27.64 5.51
CA ARG A 545 7.37 -28.98 5.93
C ARG A 545 5.88 -29.14 5.70
N SER A 546 5.49 -30.04 4.81
CA SER A 546 4.13 -30.57 4.80
C SER A 546 4.10 -31.73 5.80
N SER A 547 3.49 -31.53 6.95
CA SER A 547 3.17 -32.64 7.84
C SER A 547 1.83 -33.23 7.41
N LEU A 548 1.86 -34.23 6.55
CA LEU A 548 0.71 -35.11 6.36
C LEU A 548 0.74 -36.13 7.50
N PRO A 549 -0.31 -36.26 8.33
CA PRO A 549 -0.41 -37.39 9.22
C PRO A 549 -0.64 -38.65 8.37
N GLY A 550 0.40 -39.50 8.30
CA GLY A 550 0.32 -40.85 7.77
C GLY A 550 0.02 -40.97 6.27
N GLY A 551 1.07 -41.01 5.50
CA GLY A 551 1.24 -41.66 4.21
C GLY A 551 0.04 -41.74 3.29
N ALA A 552 0.03 -40.88 2.29
CA ALA A 552 -0.32 -41.18 0.91
C ALA A 552 -0.26 -39.88 0.11
N GLY A 553 0.50 -39.87 -0.97
CA GLY A 553 0.54 -38.75 -1.89
C GLY A 553 -0.87 -38.36 -2.31
N CYS A 554 -1.23 -37.09 -2.09
CA CYS A 554 -2.54 -36.58 -2.43
C CYS A 554 -2.63 -36.30 -3.94
N THR A 555 -2.57 -37.35 -4.73
CA THR A 555 -3.18 -37.46 -6.04
C THR A 555 -4.51 -38.17 -5.85
N GLN A 556 -5.48 -37.57 -5.15
CA GLN A 556 -6.84 -38.08 -5.20
C GLN A 556 -7.51 -37.58 -6.48
N LYS A 557 -7.43 -38.42 -7.51
CA LYS A 557 -8.45 -38.47 -8.58
C LYS A 557 -9.81 -38.70 -7.92
N GLY A 558 -10.80 -37.95 -8.40
CA GLY A 558 -12.14 -37.88 -7.90
C GLY A 558 -12.70 -39.21 -7.38
N HIS A 559 -13.11 -39.18 -6.12
CA HIS A 559 -14.02 -40.15 -5.59
C HIS A 559 -15.38 -39.50 -5.43
N ASP A 560 -16.40 -40.21 -5.88
CA ASP A 560 -17.81 -39.85 -5.72
C ASP A 560 -18.08 -39.48 -4.26
N ALA A 561 -18.51 -38.24 -4.05
CA ALA A 561 -18.83 -37.72 -2.72
C ALA A 561 -20.06 -38.47 -2.18
N ARG A 562 -19.86 -39.31 -1.19
CA ARG A 562 -20.96 -39.92 -0.42
C ARG A 562 -21.55 -38.85 0.51
N PRO A 563 -22.88 -38.81 0.69
CA PRO A 563 -23.51 -37.97 1.70
C PRO A 563 -22.92 -38.29 3.08
N GLY A 564 -22.35 -37.31 3.76
CA GLY A 564 -21.72 -37.49 5.06
C GLY A 564 -20.18 -37.48 5.05
N ALA A 565 -19.54 -37.00 3.98
CA ALA A 565 -18.09 -36.85 3.93
C ALA A 565 -17.59 -35.92 5.05
N ALA A 566 -16.53 -36.34 5.76
CA ALA A 566 -15.86 -35.52 6.75
C ALA A 566 -15.29 -34.24 6.11
N PRO A 567 -15.21 -33.11 6.85
CA PRO A 567 -14.62 -31.89 6.34
C PRO A 567 -13.18 -32.14 5.85
N GLN A 568 -12.85 -31.53 4.71
CA GLN A 568 -11.49 -31.63 4.19
C GLN A 568 -10.54 -30.83 5.07
N ARG A 569 -9.44 -31.45 5.46
CA ARG A 569 -8.41 -30.85 6.31
C ARG A 569 -7.08 -30.78 5.56
N LEU A 570 -6.43 -29.63 5.62
CA LEU A 570 -5.11 -29.41 5.08
C LEU A 570 -4.21 -28.78 6.15
N ASP A 571 -3.14 -29.47 6.52
CA ASP A 571 -2.13 -28.96 7.45
C ASP A 571 -0.89 -28.52 6.66
N GLU A 572 -0.43 -27.31 6.90
CA GLU A 572 0.76 -26.74 6.27
C GLU A 572 1.66 -26.13 7.32
N CYS A 573 2.94 -26.44 7.27
CA CYS A 573 3.95 -25.90 8.19
C CYS A 573 5.09 -25.26 7.40
N LEU A 574 5.40 -24.03 7.74
CA LEU A 574 6.57 -23.30 7.26
C LEU A 574 7.48 -23.00 8.44
N ARG A 575 8.75 -23.36 8.32
CA ARG A 575 9.77 -23.02 9.32
C ARG A 575 10.73 -21.99 8.72
N VAL A 576 10.91 -20.88 9.43
CA VAL A 576 11.91 -19.85 9.11
C VAL A 576 13.05 -20.00 10.11
N SER A 577 14.26 -20.27 9.64
CA SER A 577 15.47 -20.30 10.48
C SER A 577 16.43 -19.20 10.02
N ILE A 578 17.03 -18.50 10.97
CA ILE A 578 18.07 -17.51 10.74
C ILE A 578 19.42 -18.22 10.92
N PRO A 579 20.32 -18.21 9.94
CA PRO A 579 21.68 -18.70 10.13
C PRO A 579 22.40 -17.83 11.17
N ARG A 580 23.17 -18.47 12.04
CA ARG A 580 24.02 -17.77 13.02
C ARG A 580 25.22 -17.12 12.38
#